data_a1e1b31bdf8ae796e9be48779f79cff5
#
_entry.id   a1e1b31bdf8ae796e9be48779f79cff5
#
_cell.length_a   1.000
_cell.length_b   1.000
_cell.length_c   1.000
_cell.angle_alpha   90.00
_cell.angle_beta   90.00
_cell.angle_gamma   90.00
#
_symmetry.space_group_name_H-M   'P 1'
#
loop_
_entity.id
_entity.type
_entity.pdbx_description
1 polymer ?
#
loop_
_entity_poly.entity_id
_entity_poly.type
_entity_poly.pdbx_seq_one_letter_code
_entity_poly.pdbx_strand_id
1 'polypeptide(L)'
;APAVGSTPTGSTGSTGSTDSTGSTDSTGSTGSTPTGSTPTRSTPTGSTPASSTPASSTPVYSTPEATGPDAALSPDTATPLVDDPALTETAATADANRHTLVENVMGVVTGVFIASFGLFLLKASGAVSGGTAGIALLLDYAGPLSFGALFMLVNVPFFALAVWKKGIAFTLRTVLTVGMVSAMSYLHPAVFHIDDIDPVYGTLGGNLLVGVGLLILFRHGASLGGINILALVLQEKLGWRAGYVQMAVDVVIILFSLTVVSPWIVLLSAAGAVVLNLVLALNHKQGRYLGRT
;
A
#
# COMPACT_ATOMS: atom_id res chain seq x y z
N ALA A 1 -22.41 51.25 -42.50
CA ALA A 1 -23.81 51.67 -42.59
C ALA A 1 -24.73 50.53 -43.03
N PRO A 2 -25.98 50.55 -42.65
CA PRO A 2 -26.50 50.15 -41.35
C PRO A 2 -27.64 49.10 -41.45
N ALA A 3 -28.25 48.81 -40.33
CA ALA A 3 -29.68 48.56 -40.05
C ALA A 3 -29.93 47.20 -39.37
N VAL A 4 -30.34 47.20 -38.16
CA VAL A 4 -31.65 47.43 -37.51
C VAL A 4 -32.56 46.19 -37.50
N GLY A 5 -32.94 45.84 -36.28
CA GLY A 5 -34.27 45.39 -35.84
C GLY A 5 -34.39 43.87 -35.73
N SER A 6 -34.96 43.24 -34.76
CA SER A 6 -36.01 43.64 -33.84
C SER A 6 -36.26 42.50 -32.83
N THR A 7 -36.52 42.84 -31.60
CA THR A 7 -37.29 42.04 -30.63
C THR A 7 -38.78 41.97 -31.01
N PRO A 8 -39.51 40.95 -30.55
CA PRO A 8 -40.57 41.11 -29.56
C PRO A 8 -40.62 39.95 -28.57
N THR A 9 -40.74 40.20 -27.29
CA THR A 9 -41.90 40.46 -26.39
C THR A 9 -43.05 39.45 -26.41
N GLY A 10 -43.30 38.93 -25.21
CA GLY A 10 -44.61 38.56 -24.68
C GLY A 10 -44.78 37.03 -24.58
N SER A 11 -45.37 36.43 -23.55
CA SER A 11 -46.44 36.81 -22.67
C SER A 11 -46.62 35.66 -21.66
N THR A 12 -46.60 35.92 -20.41
CA THR A 12 -47.64 35.74 -19.35
C THR A 12 -48.42 34.44 -19.25
N GLY A 13 -48.52 33.98 -18.01
CA GLY A 13 -49.64 33.29 -17.39
C GLY A 13 -49.36 31.87 -16.99
N SER A 14 -49.69 31.33 -15.87
CA SER A 14 -50.64 31.62 -14.85
C SER A 14 -50.57 30.51 -13.78
N THR A 15 -50.46 30.87 -12.57
CA THR A 15 -51.15 30.39 -11.35
C THR A 15 -51.74 29.00 -11.32
N GLY A 16 -51.45 28.25 -10.25
CA GLY A 16 -52.18 27.07 -9.82
C GLY A 16 -51.73 26.63 -8.43
N SER A 17 -52.31 27.25 -7.42
CA SER A 17 -52.33 26.89 -6.01
C SER A 17 -53.34 25.78 -5.76
N THR A 18 -53.05 24.81 -4.87
CA THR A 18 -53.91 24.14 -3.89
C THR A 18 -53.03 23.20 -3.07
N ASP A 19 -52.71 23.42 -1.88
CA ASP A 19 -53.41 23.34 -0.58
C ASP A 19 -54.13 22.00 -0.37
N SER A 20 -53.65 21.19 0.55
CA SER A 20 -54.48 20.39 1.46
C SER A 20 -53.62 19.75 2.61
N THR A 21 -53.70 20.31 3.71
CA THR A 21 -53.91 19.93 5.10
C THR A 21 -54.42 18.49 5.34
N GLY A 22 -53.86 17.88 6.40
CA GLY A 22 -54.38 16.68 7.07
C GLY A 22 -53.37 16.10 8.03
N SER A 23 -53.24 16.51 9.16
CA SER A 23 -53.67 16.40 10.56
C SER A 23 -54.21 15.02 10.96
N THR A 24 -53.72 14.62 12.10
CA THR A 24 -54.20 13.77 13.22
C THR A 24 -53.30 12.56 13.43
N ASP A 25 -52.53 12.52 14.52
CA ASP A 25 -52.90 12.31 15.95
C ASP A 25 -53.17 10.84 16.26
N SER A 26 -52.38 10.27 17.12
CA SER A 26 -52.88 9.55 18.32
C SER A 26 -51.80 8.68 19.00
N THR A 27 -51.43 9.10 20.17
CA THR A 27 -51.38 8.34 21.47
C THR A 27 -50.69 6.97 21.42
N GLY A 28 -49.58 6.72 22.09
CA GLY A 28 -49.50 6.61 23.54
C GLY A 28 -49.50 5.14 23.94
N SER A 29 -48.36 4.59 24.40
CA SER A 29 -48.37 3.51 25.37
C SER A 29 -47.07 3.46 26.16
N THR A 30 -47.20 3.79 27.37
CA THR A 30 -46.46 3.50 28.58
C THR A 30 -45.67 2.18 28.62
N GLY A 31 -44.42 2.27 29.01
CA GLY A 31 -43.84 1.68 30.20
C GLY A 31 -43.64 0.18 30.25
N SER A 32 -42.41 -0.21 30.33
CA SER A 32 -41.94 -1.15 31.36
C SER A 32 -40.43 -1.21 31.40
N THR A 33 -39.88 -0.78 32.48
CA THR A 33 -38.53 -0.97 32.96
C THR A 33 -38.34 -2.44 33.36
N PRO A 34 -37.34 -3.14 32.95
CA PRO A 34 -36.88 -4.31 33.68
C PRO A 34 -35.73 -3.92 34.61
N THR A 35 -36.04 -4.14 35.86
CA THR A 35 -35.19 -4.15 37.04
C THR A 35 -33.93 -4.99 36.83
N GLY A 36 -32.84 -4.50 37.41
CA GLY A 36 -31.50 -5.10 37.36
C GLY A 36 -31.42 -6.52 37.91
N SER A 37 -30.49 -7.22 37.35
CA SER A 37 -29.81 -8.32 38.03
C SER A 37 -28.32 -8.21 37.75
N THR A 38 -27.62 -7.83 38.79
CA THR A 38 -26.16 -7.82 38.92
C THR A 38 -25.66 -9.26 38.90
N PRO A 39 -24.77 -9.64 38.00
CA PRO A 39 -24.06 -10.90 38.19
C PRO A 39 -22.88 -10.69 39.12
N THR A 40 -22.92 -11.44 40.20
CA THR A 40 -21.89 -11.64 41.22
C THR A 40 -20.59 -12.07 40.56
N ARG A 41 -19.56 -11.31 40.80
CA ARG A 41 -18.17 -11.59 40.46
C ARG A 41 -17.66 -12.72 41.34
N SER A 42 -17.56 -13.93 40.83
CA SER A 42 -16.75 -15.01 41.43
C SER A 42 -15.31 -14.88 40.98
N THR A 43 -14.47 -14.59 41.93
CA THR A 43 -12.99 -14.60 41.82
C THR A 43 -12.51 -16.06 41.78
N PRO A 44 -11.79 -16.50 40.81
CA PRO A 44 -11.03 -17.74 40.92
C PRO A 44 -9.68 -17.41 41.58
N THR A 45 -9.48 -18.06 42.69
CA THR A 45 -8.25 -18.16 43.46
C THR A 45 -7.11 -18.76 42.62
N GLY A 46 -5.92 -18.20 42.79
CA GLY A 46 -4.73 -18.46 41.99
C GLY A 46 -4.28 -19.92 41.95
N SER A 47 -3.73 -20.25 40.81
CA SER A 47 -2.67 -21.25 40.70
C SER A 47 -1.64 -20.70 39.70
N THR A 48 -0.49 -20.40 40.21
CA THR A 48 0.73 -20.00 39.51
C THR A 48 1.18 -21.18 38.64
N PRO A 49 1.29 -21.05 37.33
CA PRO A 49 2.03 -22.03 36.56
C PRO A 49 3.53 -21.75 36.67
N ALA A 50 4.26 -22.79 37.06
CA ALA A 50 5.70 -22.82 37.10
C ALA A 50 6.32 -22.43 35.76
N SER A 51 7.27 -21.52 35.84
CA SER A 51 8.17 -21.15 34.75
C SER A 51 8.97 -22.38 34.31
N SER A 52 8.61 -22.97 33.18
CA SER A 52 9.47 -23.89 32.45
C SER A 52 10.21 -23.11 31.38
N THR A 53 11.43 -22.73 31.69
CA THR A 53 12.44 -22.23 30.74
C THR A 53 12.69 -23.34 29.70
N PRO A 54 12.55 -23.14 28.42
CA PRO A 54 13.02 -24.11 27.44
C PRO A 54 14.54 -24.09 27.43
N ALA A 55 15.13 -25.25 27.75
CA ALA A 55 16.57 -25.46 27.64
C ALA A 55 17.00 -25.25 26.18
N SER A 56 17.92 -24.30 26.00
CA SER A 56 18.66 -24.09 24.75
C SER A 56 19.50 -25.34 24.48
N SER A 57 19.04 -26.21 23.60
CA SER A 57 19.85 -27.28 23.05
C SER A 57 20.75 -26.70 21.96
N THR A 58 21.92 -26.28 22.35
CA THR A 58 23.04 -26.03 21.43
C THR A 58 23.43 -27.40 20.85
N PRO A 59 23.51 -27.59 19.54
CA PRO A 59 24.08 -28.81 18.99
C PRO A 59 25.59 -28.82 19.29
N VAL A 60 26.00 -29.78 20.13
CA VAL A 60 27.40 -30.09 20.37
C VAL A 60 27.94 -30.72 19.08
N TYR A 61 28.72 -29.97 18.33
CA TYR A 61 29.59 -30.52 17.29
C TYR A 61 30.71 -31.29 18.01
N SER A 62 30.61 -32.61 18.05
CA SER A 62 31.70 -33.47 18.43
C SER A 62 32.70 -33.52 17.30
N THR A 63 33.85 -32.88 17.50
CA THR A 63 35.04 -33.03 16.68
C THR A 63 35.48 -34.49 16.74
N PRO A 64 35.72 -35.21 15.65
CA PRO A 64 36.33 -36.52 15.69
C PRO A 64 37.80 -36.35 16.07
N GLU A 65 38.19 -37.00 17.16
CA GLU A 65 39.56 -37.11 17.64
C GLU A 65 40.39 -37.89 16.60
N ALA A 66 41.44 -37.23 16.10
CA ALA A 66 42.40 -37.82 15.19
C ALA A 66 43.29 -38.82 15.92
N THR A 67 43.03 -40.09 15.73
CA THR A 67 43.94 -41.17 16.17
C THR A 67 44.50 -41.95 14.97
N GLY A 68 45.77 -41.82 14.74
CA GLY A 68 46.63 -42.81 14.11
C GLY A 68 46.93 -42.64 12.61
N PRO A 69 48.19 -42.62 12.23
CA PRO A 69 48.59 -42.78 10.84
C PRO A 69 48.59 -44.28 10.52
N ASP A 70 47.94 -44.65 9.42
CA ASP A 70 47.92 -45.92 8.71
C ASP A 70 46.54 -46.53 8.53
N ALA A 71 45.75 -45.87 7.68
CA ALA A 71 44.71 -46.56 6.97
C ALA A 71 44.83 -46.19 5.47
N ALA A 72 45.37 -47.16 4.72
CA ALA A 72 45.48 -47.07 3.27
C ALA A 72 44.08 -46.78 2.68
N LEU A 73 43.95 -45.65 1.97
CA LEU A 73 42.81 -45.24 1.18
C LEU A 73 42.57 -46.27 0.08
N SER A 74 41.61 -47.14 0.28
CA SER A 74 41.05 -47.95 -0.81
C SER A 74 40.30 -47.01 -1.77
N PRO A 75 40.62 -47.08 -3.10
CA PRO A 75 40.01 -46.15 -4.08
C PRO A 75 38.56 -46.45 -4.44
N ASP A 76 37.88 -47.37 -3.77
CA ASP A 76 36.55 -47.89 -4.18
C ASP A 76 35.38 -47.52 -3.27
N THR A 77 35.52 -46.47 -2.46
CA THR A 77 34.37 -45.99 -1.73
C THR A 77 34.03 -44.52 -2.17
N ALA A 78 33.86 -44.34 -3.48
CA ALA A 78 33.01 -43.26 -3.94
C ALA A 78 31.59 -43.62 -3.53
N THR A 79 31.21 -43.22 -2.32
CA THR A 79 29.78 -43.23 -1.90
C THR A 79 29.07 -42.37 -2.96
N PRO A 80 28.10 -42.96 -3.72
CA PRO A 80 27.30 -42.11 -4.62
C PRO A 80 26.73 -41.02 -3.72
N LEU A 81 26.81 -39.77 -4.16
CA LEU A 81 26.07 -38.68 -3.57
C LEU A 81 24.63 -39.19 -3.51
N VAL A 82 24.23 -39.67 -2.33
CA VAL A 82 22.86 -40.08 -2.07
C VAL A 82 22.03 -38.88 -2.45
N ASP A 83 21.16 -39.07 -3.45
CA ASP A 83 20.11 -38.11 -3.77
C ASP A 83 19.33 -37.93 -2.48
N ASP A 84 19.69 -36.90 -1.70
CA ASP A 84 18.98 -36.53 -0.50
C ASP A 84 17.62 -35.96 -0.96
N PRO A 85 16.52 -36.69 -0.75
CA PRO A 85 15.21 -36.26 -1.19
C PRO A 85 14.86 -34.87 -0.62
N ALA A 86 15.41 -34.53 0.54
CA ALA A 86 15.23 -33.23 1.16
C ALA A 86 15.91 -32.10 0.37
N LEU A 87 17.08 -32.35 -0.22
CA LEU A 87 17.77 -31.37 -1.08
C LEU A 87 17.05 -31.22 -2.42
N THR A 88 16.53 -32.32 -2.97
CA THR A 88 15.77 -32.31 -4.22
C THR A 88 14.42 -31.61 -4.03
N GLU A 89 13.74 -31.87 -2.92
CA GLU A 89 12.49 -31.20 -2.57
C GLU A 89 12.70 -29.69 -2.29
N THR A 90 13.81 -29.32 -1.64
CA THR A 90 14.16 -27.91 -1.39
C THR A 90 14.50 -27.20 -2.69
N ALA A 91 15.19 -27.85 -3.62
CA ALA A 91 15.50 -27.29 -4.94
C ALA A 91 14.24 -27.16 -5.81
N ALA A 92 13.36 -28.17 -5.80
CA ALA A 92 12.09 -28.15 -6.53
C ALA A 92 11.14 -27.08 -6.01
N THR A 93 11.07 -26.85 -4.69
CA THR A 93 10.25 -25.78 -4.09
C THR A 93 10.84 -24.40 -4.33
N ALA A 94 12.17 -24.26 -4.44
CA ALA A 94 12.81 -23.01 -4.80
C ALA A 94 12.56 -22.62 -6.26
N ASP A 95 12.49 -23.60 -7.16
CA ASP A 95 12.23 -23.38 -8.59
C ASP A 95 10.74 -23.13 -8.88
N ALA A 96 9.84 -23.76 -8.15
CA ALA A 96 8.39 -23.53 -8.24
C ALA A 96 7.97 -22.11 -7.82
N ASN A 97 8.84 -21.39 -7.12
CA ASN A 97 8.56 -20.02 -6.64
C ASN A 97 9.16 -18.93 -7.55
N ARG A 98 9.73 -19.29 -8.70
CA ARG A 98 10.24 -18.35 -9.72
C ARG A 98 9.11 -17.98 -10.68
N HIS A 99 8.56 -16.78 -10.52
CA HIS A 99 7.65 -16.23 -11.52
C HIS A 99 8.30 -16.24 -12.90
N THR A 100 7.56 -16.69 -13.90
CA THR A 100 8.00 -16.61 -15.31
C THR A 100 8.18 -15.14 -15.73
N LEU A 101 8.96 -14.90 -16.78
CA LEU A 101 9.15 -13.54 -17.30
C LEU A 101 7.80 -12.90 -17.66
N VAL A 102 6.88 -13.67 -18.24
CA VAL A 102 5.54 -13.20 -18.63
C VAL A 102 4.72 -12.82 -17.42
N GLU A 103 4.70 -13.64 -16.36
CA GLU A 103 4.02 -13.32 -15.11
C GLU A 103 4.57 -12.05 -14.46
N ASN A 104 5.90 -11.88 -14.46
CA ASN A 104 6.52 -10.68 -13.93
C ASN A 104 6.14 -9.42 -14.72
N VAL A 105 6.16 -9.49 -16.06
CA VAL A 105 5.78 -8.36 -16.91
C VAL A 105 4.31 -8.02 -16.73
N MET A 106 3.42 -9.02 -16.78
CA MET A 106 1.99 -8.83 -16.59
C MET A 106 1.68 -8.27 -15.20
N GLY A 107 2.34 -8.79 -14.15
CA GLY A 107 2.18 -8.29 -12.79
C GLY A 107 2.62 -6.83 -12.64
N VAL A 108 3.77 -6.47 -13.21
CA VAL A 108 4.25 -5.07 -13.17
C VAL A 108 3.30 -4.15 -13.95
N VAL A 109 2.87 -4.52 -15.15
CA VAL A 109 1.92 -3.72 -15.96
C VAL A 109 0.59 -3.53 -15.21
N THR A 110 0.04 -4.61 -14.66
CA THR A 110 -1.20 -4.54 -13.87
C THR A 110 -1.03 -3.67 -12.63
N GLY A 111 0.07 -3.85 -11.88
CA GLY A 111 0.36 -3.04 -10.69
C GLY A 111 0.53 -1.56 -11.01
N VAL A 112 1.23 -1.24 -12.11
CA VAL A 112 1.39 0.14 -12.62
C VAL A 112 0.03 0.74 -12.97
N PHE A 113 -0.81 0.02 -13.74
CA PHE A 113 -2.11 0.52 -14.15
C PHE A 113 -3.00 0.83 -12.95
N ILE A 114 -3.13 -0.12 -12.01
CA ILE A 114 -3.95 0.05 -10.81
C ILE A 114 -3.43 1.20 -9.93
N ALA A 115 -2.12 1.25 -9.69
CA ALA A 115 -1.53 2.31 -8.87
C ALA A 115 -1.65 3.69 -9.52
N SER A 116 -1.36 3.81 -10.82
CA SER A 116 -1.46 5.07 -11.54
C SER A 116 -2.90 5.57 -11.66
N PHE A 117 -3.86 4.65 -11.81
CA PHE A 117 -5.27 5.01 -11.80
C PHE A 117 -5.72 5.48 -10.41
N GLY A 118 -5.25 4.84 -9.33
CA GLY A 118 -5.46 5.34 -7.98
C GLY A 118 -4.90 6.74 -7.75
N LEU A 119 -3.68 7.02 -8.23
CA LEU A 119 -3.07 8.35 -8.17
C LEU A 119 -3.85 9.39 -9.01
N PHE A 120 -4.42 8.97 -10.14
CA PHE A 120 -5.29 9.82 -10.96
C PHE A 120 -6.56 10.21 -10.19
N LEU A 121 -7.22 9.26 -9.49
CA LEU A 121 -8.38 9.55 -8.65
C LEU A 121 -8.03 10.49 -7.49
N LEU A 122 -6.87 10.29 -6.84
CA LEU A 122 -6.39 11.19 -5.79
C LEU A 122 -6.19 12.61 -6.32
N LYS A 123 -5.56 12.75 -7.48
CA LYS A 123 -5.38 14.05 -8.12
C LYS A 123 -6.71 14.69 -8.49
N ALA A 124 -7.65 13.94 -9.07
CA ALA A 124 -8.98 14.41 -9.44
C ALA A 124 -9.80 14.89 -8.22
N SER A 125 -9.61 14.26 -7.05
CA SER A 125 -10.28 14.68 -5.79
C SER A 125 -9.51 15.76 -5.00
N GLY A 126 -8.38 16.25 -5.53
CA GLY A 126 -7.52 17.23 -4.85
C GLY A 126 -6.80 16.68 -3.61
N ALA A 127 -6.81 15.37 -3.42
CA ALA A 127 -6.24 14.71 -2.25
C ALA A 127 -4.73 14.45 -2.41
N VAL A 128 -4.07 14.25 -1.27
CA VAL A 128 -2.66 13.90 -1.20
C VAL A 128 -2.52 12.49 -0.65
N SER A 129 -1.48 11.77 -1.08
CA SER A 129 -1.11 10.45 -0.55
C SER A 129 0.15 10.55 0.31
N GLY A 130 0.63 9.42 0.80
CA GLY A 130 1.95 9.31 1.43
C GLY A 130 3.07 9.06 0.42
N GLY A 131 4.29 8.97 0.92
CA GLY A 131 5.47 8.61 0.14
C GLY A 131 5.89 9.63 -0.91
N THR A 132 6.72 9.19 -1.86
CA THR A 132 7.18 10.06 -2.96
C THR A 132 6.04 10.50 -3.88
N ALA A 133 4.98 9.72 -4.00
CA ALA A 133 3.78 10.09 -4.74
C ALA A 133 3.06 11.27 -4.07
N GLY A 134 2.98 11.28 -2.73
CA GLY A 134 2.42 12.39 -1.96
C GLY A 134 3.23 13.67 -2.13
N ILE A 135 4.56 13.59 -2.08
CA ILE A 135 5.43 14.74 -2.36
C ILE A 135 5.19 15.27 -3.78
N ALA A 136 5.09 14.38 -4.77
CA ALA A 136 4.86 14.79 -6.15
C ALA A 136 3.49 15.45 -6.35
N LEU A 137 2.42 14.93 -5.70
CA LEU A 137 1.09 15.56 -5.71
C LEU A 137 1.11 16.94 -5.05
N LEU A 138 1.76 17.05 -3.90
CA LEU A 138 1.88 18.31 -3.18
C LEU A 138 2.59 19.39 -4.02
N LEU A 139 3.68 19.02 -4.69
CA LEU A 139 4.41 19.92 -5.58
C LEU A 139 3.62 20.24 -6.86
N ASP A 140 2.84 19.31 -7.40
CA ASP A 140 1.95 19.52 -8.56
C ASP A 140 0.85 20.54 -8.21
N TYR A 141 0.31 20.51 -6.99
CA TYR A 141 -0.68 21.49 -6.54
C TYR A 141 -0.04 22.87 -6.24
N ALA A 142 1.23 22.90 -5.87
CA ALA A 142 1.94 24.13 -5.50
C ALA A 142 2.60 24.84 -6.69
N GLY A 143 2.79 24.17 -7.83
CA GLY A 143 3.64 24.68 -8.91
C GLY A 143 3.15 24.37 -10.33
N PRO A 144 3.89 24.83 -11.34
CA PRO A 144 3.49 24.69 -12.74
C PRO A 144 3.86 23.34 -13.37
N LEU A 145 4.62 22.50 -12.66
CA LEU A 145 5.08 21.22 -13.20
C LEU A 145 4.03 20.14 -12.97
N SER A 146 3.85 19.27 -13.97
CA SER A 146 2.90 18.18 -13.90
C SER A 146 3.35 17.08 -12.93
N PHE A 147 2.38 16.38 -12.33
CA PHE A 147 2.60 15.25 -11.43
C PHE A 147 3.61 14.23 -12.00
N GLY A 148 3.47 13.84 -13.28
CA GLY A 148 4.35 12.83 -13.88
C GLY A 148 5.82 13.26 -13.90
N ALA A 149 6.10 14.53 -14.25
CA ALA A 149 7.45 15.08 -14.22
C ALA A 149 8.00 15.15 -12.79
N LEU A 150 7.18 15.64 -11.86
CA LEU A 150 7.55 15.75 -10.44
C LEU A 150 7.77 14.37 -9.80
N PHE A 151 6.93 13.38 -10.13
CA PHE A 151 7.06 12.03 -9.60
C PHE A 151 8.37 11.39 -10.04
N MET A 152 8.79 11.59 -11.29
CA MET A 152 10.10 11.14 -11.77
C MET A 152 11.22 11.88 -11.03
N LEU A 153 11.15 13.23 -10.94
CA LEU A 153 12.18 14.07 -10.34
C LEU A 153 12.40 13.75 -8.86
N VAL A 154 11.32 13.65 -8.09
CA VAL A 154 11.36 13.32 -6.65
C VAL A 154 11.99 11.94 -6.40
N ASN A 155 11.85 11.00 -7.35
CA ASN A 155 12.41 9.67 -7.21
C ASN A 155 13.90 9.58 -7.59
N VAL A 156 14.49 10.55 -8.31
CA VAL A 156 15.90 10.53 -8.74
C VAL A 156 16.89 10.25 -7.60
N PRO A 157 16.85 10.97 -6.45
CA PRO A 157 17.81 10.70 -5.36
C PRO A 157 17.66 9.30 -4.78
N PHE A 158 16.44 8.76 -4.80
CA PHE A 158 16.17 7.42 -4.29
C PHE A 158 16.62 6.32 -5.26
N PHE A 159 16.69 6.60 -6.57
CA PHE A 159 17.27 5.65 -7.52
C PHE A 159 18.76 5.43 -7.24
N ALA A 160 19.51 6.48 -6.93
CA ALA A 160 20.90 6.36 -6.51
C ALA A 160 21.05 5.50 -5.23
N LEU A 161 20.17 5.75 -4.24
CA LEU A 161 20.13 4.97 -3.01
C LEU A 161 19.74 3.50 -3.27
N ALA A 162 18.82 3.25 -4.21
CA ALA A 162 18.39 1.91 -4.61
C ALA A 162 19.53 1.11 -5.26
N VAL A 163 20.30 1.72 -6.16
CA VAL A 163 21.49 1.09 -6.76
C VAL A 163 22.44 0.62 -5.67
N TRP A 164 22.73 1.51 -4.71
CA TRP A 164 23.68 1.21 -3.64
C TRP A 164 23.19 0.11 -2.69
N LYS A 165 21.89 0.04 -2.38
CA LYS A 165 21.36 -0.84 -1.33
C LYS A 165 20.66 -2.10 -1.84
N LYS A 166 20.02 -2.05 -2.99
CA LYS A 166 19.22 -3.16 -3.56
C LYS A 166 19.76 -3.69 -4.87
N GLY A 167 20.78 -3.00 -5.43
CA GLY A 167 21.41 -3.38 -6.67
C GLY A 167 20.68 -2.90 -7.92
N ILE A 168 21.37 -3.07 -9.06
CA ILE A 168 20.96 -2.47 -10.34
C ILE A 168 19.65 -3.07 -10.88
N ALA A 169 19.43 -4.38 -10.71
CA ALA A 169 18.24 -5.05 -11.25
C ALA A 169 16.95 -4.55 -10.59
N PHE A 170 16.94 -4.39 -9.27
CA PHE A 170 15.80 -3.79 -8.54
C PHE A 170 15.59 -2.33 -8.95
N THR A 171 16.68 -1.58 -9.06
CA THR A 171 16.62 -0.15 -9.43
C THR A 171 16.07 0.02 -10.83
N LEU A 172 16.53 -0.77 -11.81
CA LEU A 172 16.03 -0.68 -13.17
C LEU A 172 14.53 -0.97 -13.28
N ARG A 173 14.04 -1.99 -12.55
CA ARG A 173 12.60 -2.29 -12.47
C ARG A 173 11.84 -1.13 -11.84
N THR A 174 12.38 -0.53 -10.78
CA THR A 174 11.74 0.61 -10.10
C THR A 174 11.72 1.85 -10.98
N VAL A 175 12.83 2.17 -11.69
CA VAL A 175 12.88 3.28 -12.66
C VAL A 175 11.85 3.08 -13.77
N LEU A 176 11.78 1.86 -14.32
CA LEU A 176 10.77 1.52 -15.33
C LEU A 176 9.35 1.70 -14.80
N THR A 177 9.07 1.20 -13.60
CA THR A 177 7.76 1.32 -12.94
C THR A 177 7.37 2.77 -12.71
N VAL A 178 8.28 3.59 -12.15
CA VAL A 178 8.04 5.02 -11.91
C VAL A 178 7.84 5.76 -13.25
N GLY A 179 8.65 5.42 -14.27
CA GLY A 179 8.50 5.96 -15.63
C GLY A 179 7.14 5.63 -16.25
N MET A 180 6.67 4.39 -16.10
CA MET A 180 5.35 3.97 -16.59
C MET A 180 4.22 4.67 -15.86
N VAL A 181 4.30 4.80 -14.52
CA VAL A 181 3.30 5.56 -13.73
C VAL A 181 3.31 7.04 -14.14
N SER A 182 4.48 7.63 -14.34
CA SER A 182 4.60 9.00 -14.85
C SER A 182 3.95 9.16 -16.23
N ALA A 183 4.16 8.21 -17.15
CA ALA A 183 3.50 8.21 -18.45
C ALA A 183 1.98 8.05 -18.35
N MET A 184 1.51 7.13 -17.48
CA MET A 184 0.08 6.93 -17.24
C MET A 184 -0.60 8.17 -16.65
N SER A 185 0.12 9.00 -15.88
CA SER A 185 -0.42 10.25 -15.35
C SER A 185 -0.82 11.28 -16.42
N TYR A 186 -0.28 11.17 -17.63
CA TYR A 186 -0.71 11.94 -18.79
C TYR A 186 -1.81 11.22 -19.58
N LEU A 187 -1.75 9.89 -19.63
CA LEU A 187 -2.70 9.09 -20.38
C LEU A 187 -4.10 9.08 -19.76
N HIS A 188 -4.17 8.86 -18.42
CA HIS A 188 -5.46 8.76 -17.73
C HIS A 188 -6.36 10.00 -17.97
N PRO A 189 -5.92 11.25 -17.76
CA PRO A 189 -6.76 12.41 -18.00
C PRO A 189 -7.08 12.64 -19.48
N ALA A 190 -6.28 12.11 -20.40
CA ALA A 190 -6.57 12.18 -21.84
C ALA A 190 -7.68 11.22 -22.29
N VAL A 191 -7.86 10.10 -21.56
CA VAL A 191 -8.86 9.08 -21.88
C VAL A 191 -10.10 9.20 -20.99
N PHE A 192 -9.89 9.48 -19.69
CA PHE A 192 -10.96 9.59 -18.71
C PHE A 192 -11.20 11.07 -18.36
N HIS A 193 -12.34 11.58 -18.76
CA HIS A 193 -12.81 12.92 -18.38
C HIS A 193 -13.64 12.77 -17.10
N ILE A 194 -13.05 13.11 -15.96
CA ILE A 194 -13.74 13.13 -14.68
C ILE A 194 -13.91 14.61 -14.33
N ASP A 195 -15.11 15.13 -14.60
CA ASP A 195 -15.43 16.55 -14.35
C ASP A 195 -15.76 16.81 -12.87
N ASP A 196 -16.33 15.81 -12.19
CA ASP A 196 -16.65 15.88 -10.76
C ASP A 196 -16.53 14.48 -10.13
N ILE A 197 -15.80 14.40 -9.04
CA ILE A 197 -15.65 13.18 -8.23
C ILE A 197 -15.88 13.54 -6.77
N ASP A 198 -16.72 12.75 -6.10
CA ASP A 198 -16.87 12.90 -4.65
C ASP A 198 -15.50 12.77 -3.96
N PRO A 199 -15.06 13.78 -3.18
CA PRO A 199 -13.73 13.79 -2.58
C PRO A 199 -13.47 12.60 -1.64
N VAL A 200 -14.50 12.12 -0.94
CA VAL A 200 -14.37 10.96 -0.03
C VAL A 200 -14.13 9.70 -0.84
N TYR A 201 -14.96 9.47 -1.88
CA TYR A 201 -14.82 8.31 -2.74
C TYR A 201 -13.49 8.33 -3.49
N GLY A 202 -13.11 9.47 -4.09
CA GLY A 202 -11.86 9.61 -4.84
C GLY A 202 -10.62 9.44 -3.97
N THR A 203 -10.65 9.96 -2.73
CA THR A 203 -9.53 9.85 -1.81
C THR A 203 -9.39 8.43 -1.25
N LEU A 204 -10.46 7.84 -0.73
CA LEU A 204 -10.39 6.50 -0.14
C LEU A 204 -10.19 5.43 -1.19
N GLY A 205 -10.93 5.50 -2.31
CA GLY A 205 -10.80 4.59 -3.45
C GLY A 205 -9.42 4.71 -4.10
N GLY A 206 -8.94 5.93 -4.32
CA GLY A 206 -7.61 6.19 -4.87
C GLY A 206 -6.50 5.57 -4.01
N ASN A 207 -6.50 5.81 -2.70
CA ASN A 207 -5.52 5.22 -1.79
C ASN A 207 -5.62 3.69 -1.70
N LEU A 208 -6.83 3.12 -1.75
CA LEU A 208 -7.04 1.68 -1.82
C LEU A 208 -6.38 1.09 -3.08
N LEU A 209 -6.63 1.69 -4.25
CA LEU A 209 -6.04 1.25 -5.51
C LEU A 209 -4.52 1.41 -5.52
N VAL A 210 -3.98 2.52 -5.01
CA VAL A 210 -2.53 2.69 -4.85
C VAL A 210 -1.97 1.59 -3.97
N GLY A 211 -2.61 1.27 -2.84
CA GLY A 211 -2.17 0.22 -1.93
C GLY A 211 -2.16 -1.17 -2.60
N VAL A 212 -3.21 -1.53 -3.33
CA VAL A 212 -3.30 -2.79 -4.08
C VAL A 212 -2.24 -2.85 -5.18
N GLY A 213 -2.09 -1.78 -5.97
CA GLY A 213 -1.05 -1.69 -7.00
C GLY A 213 0.35 -1.84 -6.44
N LEU A 214 0.63 -1.20 -5.30
CA LEU A 214 1.90 -1.32 -4.59
C LEU A 214 2.19 -2.77 -4.16
N LEU A 215 1.20 -3.47 -3.62
CA LEU A 215 1.34 -4.88 -3.24
C LEU A 215 1.70 -5.76 -4.43
N ILE A 216 1.05 -5.54 -5.58
CA ILE A 216 1.36 -6.28 -6.81
C ILE A 216 2.81 -5.99 -7.23
N LEU A 217 3.22 -4.72 -7.25
CA LEU A 217 4.57 -4.32 -7.63
C LEU A 217 5.64 -4.91 -6.70
N PHE A 218 5.41 -4.91 -5.39
CA PHE A 218 6.33 -5.51 -4.42
C PHE A 218 6.52 -7.01 -4.63
N ARG A 219 5.44 -7.74 -4.99
CA ARG A 219 5.53 -9.17 -5.31
C ARG A 219 6.41 -9.44 -6.54
N HIS A 220 6.47 -8.50 -7.47
CA HIS A 220 7.30 -8.59 -8.69
C HIS A 220 8.64 -7.85 -8.58
N GLY A 221 9.07 -7.51 -7.35
CA GLY A 221 10.37 -6.91 -7.06
C GLY A 221 10.55 -5.52 -7.64
N ALA A 222 9.47 -4.74 -7.72
CA ALA A 222 9.45 -3.34 -8.11
C ALA A 222 8.84 -2.46 -7.00
N SER A 223 9.05 -1.14 -7.06
CA SER A 223 8.51 -0.17 -6.11
C SER A 223 8.04 1.09 -6.83
N LEU A 224 7.09 1.82 -6.24
CA LEU A 224 6.62 3.13 -6.72
C LEU A 224 7.41 4.31 -6.17
N GLY A 225 8.30 4.07 -5.23
CA GLY A 225 8.95 5.21 -4.62
C GLY A 225 10.06 4.92 -3.65
N GLY A 226 10.90 5.94 -3.49
CA GLY A 226 12.14 5.85 -2.76
C GLY A 226 12.02 5.95 -1.24
N ILE A 227 10.93 6.48 -0.67
CA ILE A 227 10.79 6.60 0.79
C ILE A 227 10.82 5.22 1.45
N ASN A 228 10.25 4.19 0.82
CA ASN A 228 10.38 2.80 1.29
C ASN A 228 11.84 2.35 1.33
N ILE A 229 12.65 2.72 0.35
CA ILE A 229 14.08 2.40 0.31
C ILE A 229 14.82 3.15 1.41
N LEU A 230 14.50 4.43 1.61
CA LEU A 230 15.06 5.23 2.71
C LEU A 230 14.71 4.61 4.07
N ALA A 231 13.45 4.22 4.27
CA ALA A 231 13.00 3.59 5.51
C ALA A 231 13.75 2.28 5.81
N LEU A 232 13.99 1.45 4.78
CA LEU A 232 14.80 0.24 4.92
C LEU A 232 16.27 0.55 5.26
N VAL A 233 16.86 1.57 4.64
CA VAL A 233 18.23 2.00 4.94
C VAL A 233 18.37 2.52 6.37
N LEU A 234 17.39 3.28 6.85
CA LEU A 234 17.37 3.77 8.23
C LEU A 234 17.16 2.61 9.21
N GLN A 235 16.35 1.62 8.86
CA GLN A 235 16.21 0.41 9.66
C GLN A 235 17.53 -0.36 9.77
N GLU A 236 18.27 -0.52 8.68
CA GLU A 236 19.57 -1.22 8.68
C GLU A 236 20.64 -0.46 9.45
N LYS A 237 20.69 0.88 9.34
CA LYS A 237 21.75 1.70 9.96
C LYS A 237 21.45 2.12 11.38
N LEU A 238 20.19 2.45 11.70
CA LEU A 238 19.79 3.06 12.97
C LEU A 238 18.91 2.12 13.81
N GLY A 239 18.54 0.95 13.29
CA GLY A 239 17.64 0.02 13.96
C GLY A 239 16.18 0.49 14.05
N TRP A 240 15.83 1.59 13.37
CA TRP A 240 14.46 2.11 13.37
C TRP A 240 13.56 1.22 12.54
N ARG A 241 12.36 0.94 13.03
CA ARG A 241 11.40 0.15 12.25
C ARG A 241 10.96 0.94 11.03
N ALA A 242 11.15 0.37 9.82
CA ALA A 242 10.84 1.03 8.55
C ALA A 242 9.41 1.60 8.50
N GLY A 243 8.43 0.89 9.09
CA GLY A 243 7.05 1.37 9.14
C GLY A 243 6.86 2.67 9.93
N TYR A 244 7.61 2.89 11.02
CA TYR A 244 7.54 4.16 11.75
C TYR A 244 8.19 5.30 10.97
N VAL A 245 9.29 5.02 10.27
CA VAL A 245 9.95 6.02 9.41
C VAL A 245 9.01 6.43 8.29
N GLN A 246 8.39 5.47 7.63
CA GLN A 246 7.39 5.73 6.58
C GLN A 246 6.24 6.58 7.11
N MET A 247 5.62 6.15 8.22
CA MET A 247 4.50 6.85 8.83
C MET A 247 4.87 8.29 9.24
N ALA A 248 6.08 8.50 9.80
CA ALA A 248 6.54 9.84 10.15
C ALA A 248 6.67 10.75 8.92
N VAL A 249 7.22 10.22 7.82
CA VAL A 249 7.32 10.97 6.56
C VAL A 249 5.94 11.25 5.99
N ASP A 250 5.02 10.28 6.00
CA ASP A 250 3.65 10.47 5.51
C ASP A 250 2.91 11.54 6.32
N VAL A 251 3.05 11.55 7.65
CA VAL A 251 2.47 12.59 8.52
C VAL A 251 3.04 13.98 8.16
N VAL A 252 4.36 14.07 7.95
CA VAL A 252 4.99 15.34 7.55
C VAL A 252 4.42 15.82 6.21
N ILE A 253 4.31 14.95 5.20
CA ILE A 253 3.75 15.29 3.89
C ILE A 253 2.31 15.79 4.03
N ILE A 254 1.48 15.07 4.79
CA ILE A 254 0.08 15.42 5.03
C ILE A 254 -0.04 16.76 5.76
N LEU A 255 0.82 17.03 6.76
CA LEU A 255 0.81 18.34 7.44
C LEU A 255 1.23 19.47 6.50
N PHE A 256 2.25 19.25 5.65
CA PHE A 256 2.62 20.23 4.64
C PHE A 256 1.53 20.47 3.61
N SER A 257 0.66 19.50 3.35
CA SER A 257 -0.45 19.69 2.41
C SER A 257 -1.48 20.75 2.86
N LEU A 258 -1.53 21.07 4.18
CA LEU A 258 -2.32 22.22 4.71
C LEU A 258 -1.97 23.57 4.08
N THR A 259 -0.77 23.70 3.50
CA THR A 259 -0.35 24.94 2.82
C THR A 259 -0.95 25.11 1.42
N VAL A 260 -1.47 24.01 0.83
CA VAL A 260 -1.89 23.97 -0.58
C VAL A 260 -3.34 23.53 -0.75
N VAL A 261 -3.82 22.64 0.13
CA VAL A 261 -5.19 22.09 0.04
C VAL A 261 -6.00 22.40 1.30
N SER A 262 -7.33 22.37 1.18
CA SER A 262 -8.21 22.68 2.29
C SER A 262 -8.07 21.68 3.45
N PRO A 263 -8.28 22.10 4.72
CA PRO A 263 -8.17 21.23 5.88
C PRO A 263 -9.05 19.97 5.81
N TRP A 264 -10.23 20.07 5.17
CA TRP A 264 -11.11 18.94 4.94
C TRP A 264 -10.45 17.87 4.05
N ILE A 265 -9.85 18.28 2.95
CA ILE A 265 -9.13 17.37 2.04
C ILE A 265 -7.90 16.78 2.74
N VAL A 266 -7.21 17.53 3.59
CA VAL A 266 -6.09 17.01 4.39
C VAL A 266 -6.56 15.92 5.35
N LEU A 267 -7.71 16.09 6.01
CA LEU A 267 -8.30 15.06 6.87
C LEU A 267 -8.66 13.80 6.08
N LEU A 268 -9.27 13.96 4.89
CA LEU A 268 -9.55 12.83 4.00
C LEU A 268 -8.26 12.15 3.52
N SER A 269 -7.24 12.93 3.19
CA SER A 269 -5.91 12.40 2.80
C SER A 269 -5.27 11.58 3.92
N ALA A 270 -5.39 12.03 5.17
CA ALA A 270 -4.93 11.29 6.33
C ALA A 270 -5.70 9.96 6.48
N ALA A 271 -7.02 9.97 6.34
CA ALA A 271 -7.84 8.76 6.35
C ALA A 271 -7.47 7.81 5.21
N GLY A 272 -7.25 8.34 4.00
CA GLY A 272 -6.80 7.59 2.84
C GLY A 272 -5.41 6.96 3.04
N ALA A 273 -4.47 7.69 3.64
CA ALA A 273 -3.16 7.14 3.99
C ALA A 273 -3.26 5.99 5.01
N VAL A 274 -4.18 6.07 5.97
CA VAL A 274 -4.47 4.95 6.88
C VAL A 274 -4.99 3.74 6.11
N VAL A 275 -5.90 3.92 5.15
CA VAL A 275 -6.42 2.84 4.29
C VAL A 275 -5.28 2.20 3.51
N LEU A 276 -4.42 2.99 2.85
CA LEU A 276 -3.27 2.51 2.10
C LEU A 276 -2.33 1.68 2.99
N ASN A 277 -1.94 2.25 4.14
CA ASN A 277 -1.03 1.58 5.08
C ASN A 277 -1.65 0.31 5.68
N LEU A 278 -2.96 0.28 5.92
CA LEU A 278 -3.68 -0.92 6.37
C LEU A 278 -3.65 -2.02 5.31
N VAL A 279 -3.90 -1.68 4.05
CA VAL A 279 -3.78 -2.62 2.92
C VAL A 279 -2.39 -3.23 2.87
N LEU A 280 -1.34 -2.41 2.98
CA LEU A 280 0.04 -2.88 3.01
C LEU A 280 0.33 -3.76 4.24
N ALA A 281 -0.06 -3.31 5.44
CA ALA A 281 0.22 -4.02 6.69
C ALA A 281 -0.46 -5.39 6.77
N LEU A 282 -1.72 -5.49 6.32
CA LEU A 282 -2.47 -6.74 6.34
C LEU A 282 -1.98 -7.76 5.29
N ASN A 283 -1.46 -7.27 4.16
CA ASN A 283 -1.11 -8.12 3.03
C ASN A 283 0.40 -8.31 2.83
N HIS A 284 1.26 -7.57 3.53
CA HIS A 284 2.73 -7.67 3.40
C HIS A 284 3.37 -8.55 4.48
N LYS A 285 2.69 -9.55 5.02
CA LYS A 285 3.32 -10.55 5.92
C LYS A 285 4.15 -11.53 5.10
N GLN A 286 5.46 -11.50 5.31
CA GLN A 286 6.38 -12.50 4.74
C GLN A 286 5.93 -13.92 5.13
N GLY A 287 5.84 -14.82 4.16
CA GLY A 287 5.55 -16.24 4.36
C GLY A 287 4.06 -16.66 4.41
N ARG A 288 3.10 -15.76 4.21
CA ARG A 288 1.66 -16.10 4.32
C ARG A 288 1.04 -16.66 3.02
N TYR A 289 1.70 -16.51 1.90
CA TYR A 289 1.22 -16.96 0.57
C TYR A 289 2.08 -18.05 -0.04
N LEU A 290 2.46 -19.05 0.75
CA LEU A 290 2.76 -20.34 0.18
C LEU A 290 1.41 -20.98 -0.09
N GLY A 291 0.93 -20.89 -1.33
CA GLY A 291 -0.27 -21.61 -1.78
C GLY A 291 -0.05 -23.08 -1.50
N ARG A 292 -0.69 -23.61 -0.46
CA ARG A 292 -0.88 -25.04 -0.29
C ARG A 292 -2.02 -25.41 -1.24
N THR A 293 -1.69 -25.95 -2.37
CA THR A 293 -2.57 -26.80 -3.15
C THR A 293 -2.35 -28.24 -2.73
#